data_cc6bd1f9b3e00e7a24259f524ca9e7c2
#
_entry.id   cc6bd1f9b3e00e7a24259f524ca9e7c2
#
_cell.length_a   1.000
_cell.length_b   1.000
_cell.length_c   1.000
_cell.angle_alpha   90.00
_cell.angle_beta   90.00
_cell.angle_gamma   90.00
#
_symmetry.space_group_name_H-M   'P 1'
#
loop_
_entity.id
_entity.type
_entity.pdbx_description
1 polymer ?
#
loop_
_entity_poly.entity_id
_entity_poly.type
_entity_poly.pdbx_seq_one_letter_code
_entity_poly.pdbx_strand_id
1 'polypeptide(L)'
;MNRSYEGRFRPGNGDPGGTESSHRGGNGGIAVPGVSYTSIVTRNDELVAPYTSGIESAPNMTNLVVQKQCPPDQAEHVSMAADPVVAQDVLNALDPNHPAAVPCTLVLPLIGAPAHTGPPR
;
A
#
# COMPACT_ATOMS: atom_id res chain seq x y z
N MET A 1 -12.02 38.68 7.64
CA MET A 1 -11.68 38.31 9.03
C MET A 1 -10.76 37.08 8.98
N ASN A 2 -9.46 37.34 9.17
CA ASN A 2 -8.44 36.30 9.23
C ASN A 2 -8.50 35.59 10.58
N ARG A 3 -8.80 34.31 10.61
CA ARG A 3 -8.50 33.47 11.77
C ARG A 3 -7.17 32.79 11.56
N SER A 4 -6.14 33.30 12.21
CA SER A 4 -4.85 32.68 12.33
C SER A 4 -4.99 31.39 13.13
N TYR A 5 -4.58 30.25 12.55
CA TYR A 5 -4.40 29.00 13.27
C TYR A 5 -3.09 29.07 14.02
N GLU A 6 -3.11 29.48 15.28
CA GLU A 6 -1.98 29.26 16.19
C GLU A 6 -2.03 27.82 16.70
N GLY A 7 -1.33 26.93 15.97
CA GLY A 7 -1.03 25.59 16.44
C GLY A 7 -0.06 25.66 17.60
N ARG A 8 -0.53 25.45 18.81
CA ARG A 8 0.30 25.38 20.01
C ARG A 8 1.09 24.07 19.97
N PHE A 9 2.39 24.17 19.63
CA PHE A 9 3.35 23.08 19.74
C PHE A 9 3.53 22.75 21.23
N ARG A 10 3.08 21.59 21.69
CA ARG A 10 3.44 21.04 23.00
C ARG A 10 4.69 20.20 22.81
N PRO A 11 5.81 20.51 23.48
CA PRO A 11 6.93 19.58 23.54
C PRO A 11 6.48 18.34 24.33
N GLY A 12 6.43 17.20 23.67
CA GLY A 12 6.18 15.91 24.31
C GLY A 12 7.36 15.54 25.19
N ASN A 13 7.10 15.19 26.44
CA ASN A 13 8.06 14.51 27.30
C ASN A 13 8.46 13.20 26.63
N GLY A 14 9.75 13.05 26.32
CA GLY A 14 10.29 11.84 25.72
C GLY A 14 10.11 10.65 26.65
N ASP A 15 9.35 9.68 26.18
CA ASP A 15 9.24 8.35 26.79
C ASP A 15 10.34 7.46 26.17
N PRO A 16 11.34 7.00 26.92
CA PRO A 16 12.39 6.14 26.38
C PRO A 16 11.86 4.71 26.33
N GLY A 17 11.26 4.33 25.21
CA GLY A 17 10.77 2.96 24.99
C GLY A 17 9.57 2.82 24.07
N GLY A 18 9.08 3.89 23.50
CA GLY A 18 7.97 3.87 22.56
C GLY A 18 8.40 3.33 21.19
N THR A 19 8.00 2.12 20.84
CA THR A 19 7.82 1.75 19.44
C THR A 19 7.01 2.86 18.78
N GLU A 20 7.57 3.50 17.77
CA GLU A 20 6.90 4.56 17.02
C GLU A 20 5.60 4.00 16.42
N SER A 21 4.51 4.20 17.14
CA SER A 21 3.17 4.06 16.61
C SER A 21 2.85 5.31 15.83
N SER A 22 3.45 5.44 14.66
CA SER A 22 3.18 6.54 13.74
C SER A 22 1.72 6.50 13.31
N HIS A 23 1.00 7.56 13.60
CA HIS A 23 -0.29 7.95 13.01
C HIS A 23 -1.47 7.00 13.23
N ARG A 24 -1.80 6.73 14.47
CA ARG A 24 -3.13 6.20 14.78
C ARG A 24 -4.16 7.33 14.65
N GLY A 25 -4.99 7.26 13.62
CA GLY A 25 -6.25 8.00 13.61
C GLY A 25 -7.04 7.67 14.89
N GLY A 26 -7.90 8.57 15.36
CA GLY A 26 -8.50 8.59 16.69
C GLY A 26 -9.17 7.31 17.23
N ASN A 27 -9.15 6.19 16.50
CA ASN A 27 -9.67 4.88 16.89
C ASN A 27 -8.62 3.75 16.82
N GLY A 28 -7.34 4.09 16.82
CA GLY A 28 -6.27 3.11 16.91
C GLY A 28 -5.71 2.60 15.58
N GLY A 29 -6.20 3.06 14.44
CA GLY A 29 -5.71 2.73 13.09
C GLY A 29 -5.43 3.98 12.25
N ILE A 30 -4.86 3.80 11.07
CA ILE A 30 -4.59 4.88 10.12
C ILE A 30 -5.84 5.30 9.33
N ALA A 31 -6.87 4.44 9.28
CA ALA A 31 -8.06 4.66 8.49
C ALA A 31 -9.03 5.63 9.17
N VAL A 32 -9.30 6.76 8.52
CA VAL A 32 -10.29 7.74 8.97
C VAL A 32 -11.61 7.58 8.21
N PRO A 33 -12.76 7.87 8.83
CA PRO A 33 -14.07 7.80 8.17
C PRO A 33 -14.14 8.69 6.93
N GLY A 34 -14.86 8.24 5.90
CA GLY A 34 -15.10 9.02 4.68
C GLY A 34 -13.99 8.94 3.63
N VAL A 35 -12.90 8.21 3.91
CA VAL A 35 -11.82 7.94 2.97
C VAL A 35 -11.77 6.43 2.72
N SER A 36 -11.66 6.02 1.46
CA SER A 36 -11.41 4.62 1.10
C SER A 36 -9.91 4.40 0.94
N TYR A 37 -9.40 3.35 1.57
CA TYR A 37 -7.99 3.00 1.55
C TYR A 37 -7.78 1.66 0.85
N THR A 38 -6.72 1.58 0.07
CA THR A 38 -6.25 0.31 -0.50
C THR A 38 -4.77 0.15 -0.16
N SER A 39 -4.45 -0.89 0.58
CA SER A 39 -3.07 -1.29 0.87
C SER A 39 -2.69 -2.45 -0.03
N ILE A 40 -1.59 -2.34 -0.75
CA ILE A 40 -1.05 -3.37 -1.62
C ILE A 40 0.30 -3.78 -1.06
N VAL A 41 0.44 -5.05 -0.67
CA VAL A 41 1.64 -5.57 -0.03
C VAL A 41 2.16 -6.80 -0.76
N THR A 42 3.47 -7.01 -0.70
CA THR A 42 4.12 -8.23 -1.15
C THR A 42 4.65 -9.04 0.03
N ARG A 43 4.52 -10.37 -0.02
CA ARG A 43 5.12 -11.26 0.99
C ARG A 43 6.64 -11.25 0.98
N ASN A 44 7.24 -10.81 -0.11
CA ASN A 44 8.68 -10.76 -0.33
C ASN A 44 9.29 -9.41 0.09
N ASP A 45 8.52 -8.57 0.78
CA ASP A 45 9.01 -7.28 1.27
C ASP A 45 10.06 -7.49 2.36
N GLU A 46 11.28 -7.05 2.07
CA GLU A 46 12.43 -7.14 2.96
C GLU A 46 12.72 -5.83 3.71
N LEU A 47 12.11 -4.73 3.27
CA LEU A 47 12.22 -3.42 3.92
C LEU A 47 11.09 -3.21 4.93
N VAL A 48 9.87 -3.65 4.60
CA VAL A 48 8.72 -3.63 5.51
C VAL A 48 8.46 -5.06 5.99
N ALA A 49 9.22 -5.48 6.99
CA ALA A 49 9.12 -6.83 7.54
C ALA A 49 8.62 -6.79 9.01
N PRO A 50 7.62 -7.59 9.37
CA PRO A 50 6.86 -8.47 8.48
C PRO A 50 5.93 -7.68 7.54
N TYR A 51 5.67 -8.20 6.32
CA TYR A 51 4.81 -7.55 5.34
C TYR A 51 3.41 -7.24 5.88
N THR A 52 2.97 -7.99 6.87
CA THR A 52 1.69 -7.79 7.57
C THR A 52 1.60 -6.46 8.29
N SER A 53 2.73 -5.76 8.50
CA SER A 53 2.74 -4.39 9.05
C SER A 53 2.02 -3.39 8.14
N GLY A 54 1.91 -3.69 6.83
CA GLY A 54 1.16 -2.89 5.86
C GLY A 54 -0.33 -3.25 5.80
N ILE A 55 -0.78 -4.23 6.59
CA ILE A 55 -2.18 -4.69 6.62
C ILE A 55 -2.89 -4.05 7.80
N GLU A 56 -3.98 -3.38 7.52
CA GLU A 56 -4.83 -2.73 8.52
C GLU A 56 -6.25 -3.28 8.47
N SER A 57 -6.87 -3.46 9.63
CA SER A 57 -8.28 -3.90 9.73
C SER A 57 -9.17 -2.70 10.02
N ALA A 58 -9.90 -2.25 9.00
CA ALA A 58 -10.90 -1.20 9.13
C ALA A 58 -12.01 -1.39 8.09
N PRO A 59 -13.25 -0.91 8.34
CA PRO A 59 -14.39 -1.08 7.40
C PRO A 59 -14.15 -0.46 6.02
N ASN A 60 -13.33 0.57 5.95
CA ASN A 60 -13.00 1.33 4.74
C ASN A 60 -11.59 1.02 4.20
N MET A 61 -11.00 -0.11 4.61
CA MET A 61 -9.69 -0.57 4.19
C MET A 61 -9.80 -1.84 3.34
N THR A 62 -9.19 -1.82 2.16
CA THR A 62 -8.98 -2.99 1.31
C THR A 62 -7.51 -3.37 1.37
N ASN A 63 -7.21 -4.63 1.72
CA ASN A 63 -5.85 -5.14 1.77
C ASN A 63 -5.65 -6.17 0.65
N LEU A 64 -4.70 -5.91 -0.22
CA LEU A 64 -4.32 -6.76 -1.34
C LEU A 64 -2.91 -7.30 -1.13
N VAL A 65 -2.76 -8.61 -1.28
CA VAL A 65 -1.45 -9.29 -1.20
C VAL A 65 -1.14 -9.83 -2.59
N VAL A 66 -0.06 -9.35 -3.19
CA VAL A 66 0.32 -9.68 -4.58
C VAL A 66 0.34 -11.19 -4.81
N GLN A 67 0.97 -11.98 -3.94
CA GLN A 67 1.07 -13.44 -4.11
C GLN A 67 -0.23 -14.22 -3.82
N LYS A 68 -1.27 -13.57 -3.30
CA LYS A 68 -2.61 -14.16 -3.26
C LYS A 68 -3.32 -14.06 -4.61
N GLN A 69 -3.04 -13.01 -5.37
CA GLN A 69 -3.58 -12.80 -6.70
C GLN A 69 -2.74 -13.50 -7.77
N CYS A 70 -1.43 -13.47 -7.63
CA CYS A 70 -0.47 -14.06 -8.54
C CYS A 70 0.61 -14.85 -7.77
N PRO A 71 0.39 -16.15 -7.46
CA PRO A 71 1.32 -16.95 -6.65
C PRO A 71 2.77 -17.02 -7.15
N PRO A 72 3.07 -17.04 -8.46
CA PRO A 72 4.45 -17.07 -8.95
C PRO A 72 5.15 -15.71 -8.92
N ASP A 73 4.46 -14.65 -8.56
CA ASP A 73 5.03 -13.32 -8.47
C ASP A 73 6.06 -13.23 -7.35
N GLN A 74 7.27 -12.78 -7.67
CA GLN A 74 8.39 -12.64 -6.75
C GLN A 74 8.78 -11.17 -6.52
N ALA A 75 7.89 -10.24 -6.86
CA ALA A 75 8.16 -8.83 -6.62
C ALA A 75 8.47 -8.59 -5.14
N GLU A 76 9.57 -7.90 -4.88
CA GLU A 76 9.97 -7.38 -3.60
C GLU A 76 9.67 -5.87 -3.53
N HIS A 77 10.06 -5.20 -2.47
CA HIS A 77 9.70 -3.80 -2.22
C HIS A 77 9.92 -2.87 -3.43
N VAL A 78 11.07 -2.96 -4.07
CA VAL A 78 11.45 -2.07 -5.18
C VAL A 78 10.74 -2.43 -6.47
N SER A 79 10.68 -3.73 -6.80
CA SER A 79 10.08 -4.18 -8.06
C SER A 79 8.55 -4.07 -8.08
N MET A 80 7.88 -3.89 -6.94
CA MET A 80 6.44 -3.55 -6.90
C MET A 80 6.09 -2.33 -7.75
N ALA A 81 6.99 -1.36 -7.88
CA ALA A 81 6.77 -0.17 -8.70
C ALA A 81 6.65 -0.46 -10.21
N ALA A 82 7.21 -1.59 -10.67
CA ALA A 82 7.18 -2.04 -12.06
C ALA A 82 6.36 -3.32 -12.26
N ASP A 83 5.54 -3.68 -11.28
CA ASP A 83 4.74 -4.90 -11.25
C ASP A 83 3.37 -4.67 -11.90
N PRO A 84 3.00 -5.46 -12.94
CA PRO A 84 1.69 -5.35 -13.59
C PRO A 84 0.50 -5.67 -12.68
N VAL A 85 0.67 -6.55 -11.70
CA VAL A 85 -0.36 -6.87 -10.69
C VAL A 85 -0.66 -5.62 -9.88
N VAL A 86 0.39 -5.01 -9.33
CA VAL A 86 0.29 -3.78 -8.53
C VAL A 86 -0.29 -2.63 -9.35
N ALA A 87 0.18 -2.45 -10.59
CA ALA A 87 -0.33 -1.41 -11.47
C ALA A 87 -1.83 -1.56 -11.73
N GLN A 88 -2.31 -2.77 -11.98
CA GLN A 88 -3.74 -3.01 -12.21
C GLN A 88 -4.56 -2.83 -10.92
N ASP A 89 -4.04 -3.25 -9.78
CA ASP A 89 -4.69 -3.03 -8.48
C ASP A 89 -4.86 -1.53 -8.18
N VAL A 90 -3.84 -0.73 -8.47
CA VAL A 90 -3.91 0.74 -8.34
C VAL A 90 -4.98 1.32 -9.26
N LEU A 91 -5.03 0.91 -10.53
CA LEU A 91 -6.05 1.38 -11.47
C LEU A 91 -7.45 0.99 -11.00
N ASN A 92 -7.65 -0.23 -10.51
CA ASN A 92 -8.92 -0.70 -9.98
C ASN A 92 -9.35 0.05 -8.71
N ALA A 93 -8.39 0.44 -7.88
CA ALA A 93 -8.66 1.25 -6.70
C ALA A 93 -9.06 2.69 -7.05
N LEU A 94 -8.51 3.25 -8.13
CA LEU A 94 -8.83 4.59 -8.62
C LEU A 94 -10.16 4.65 -9.39
N ASP A 95 -10.54 3.55 -10.05
CA ASP A 95 -11.83 3.43 -10.74
C ASP A 95 -12.58 2.16 -10.30
N PRO A 96 -13.12 2.14 -9.09
CA PRO A 96 -13.77 0.95 -8.52
C PRO A 96 -15.06 0.55 -9.22
N ASN A 97 -15.64 1.41 -10.06
CA ASN A 97 -16.85 1.12 -10.82
C ASN A 97 -16.57 0.32 -12.11
N HIS A 98 -15.33 0.36 -12.60
CA HIS A 98 -14.93 -0.31 -13.84
C HIS A 98 -13.64 -1.14 -13.63
N PRO A 99 -13.65 -2.10 -12.69
CA PRO A 99 -12.45 -2.89 -12.43
C PRO A 99 -12.11 -3.78 -13.61
N ALA A 100 -10.83 -3.85 -13.95
CA ALA A 100 -10.30 -4.78 -14.92
C ALA A 100 -9.65 -5.99 -14.25
N ALA A 101 -9.52 -7.08 -15.00
CA ALA A 101 -8.85 -8.28 -14.53
C ALA A 101 -7.37 -7.99 -14.21
N VAL A 102 -6.92 -8.48 -13.07
CA VAL A 102 -5.51 -8.34 -12.66
C VAL A 102 -4.68 -9.37 -13.45
N PRO A 103 -3.66 -8.94 -14.22
CA PRO A 103 -2.80 -9.87 -14.94
C PRO A 103 -1.92 -10.65 -13.95
N CYS A 104 -1.60 -11.90 -14.29
CA CYS A 104 -0.65 -12.67 -13.50
C CYS A 104 0.50 -13.12 -14.39
N THR A 105 1.66 -12.55 -14.17
CA THR A 105 2.91 -12.87 -14.85
C THR A 105 4.02 -13.07 -13.82
N LEU A 106 5.07 -13.77 -14.22
CA LEU A 106 6.27 -13.87 -13.38
C LEU A 106 6.95 -12.50 -13.30
N VAL A 107 7.08 -11.97 -12.11
CA VAL A 107 7.86 -10.77 -11.81
C VAL A 107 9.09 -11.20 -11.03
N LEU A 108 10.28 -10.83 -11.50
CA LEU A 108 11.53 -11.18 -10.85
C LEU A 108 11.97 -10.07 -9.89
N PRO A 109 12.59 -10.42 -8.76
CA PRO A 109 13.14 -9.43 -7.84
C PRO A 109 14.13 -8.50 -8.54
N LEU A 110 14.10 -7.21 -8.25
CA LEU A 110 14.98 -6.15 -8.77
C LEU A 110 14.94 -5.94 -10.30
N ILE A 111 14.40 -6.87 -11.06
CA ILE A 111 14.33 -6.83 -12.53
C ILE A 111 12.93 -6.38 -13.00
N GLY A 112 11.90 -6.73 -12.23
CA GLY A 112 10.51 -6.47 -12.59
C GLY A 112 9.96 -7.46 -13.63
N ALA A 113 8.83 -7.11 -14.23
CA ALA A 113 8.22 -7.90 -15.28
C ALA A 113 8.99 -7.77 -16.60
N PRO A 114 9.03 -8.85 -17.42
CA PRO A 114 9.59 -8.74 -18.76
C PRO A 114 8.80 -7.72 -19.60
N ALA A 115 9.52 -6.99 -20.45
CA ALA A 115 8.87 -6.02 -21.34
C ALA A 115 7.79 -6.71 -22.19
N HIS A 116 6.62 -6.09 -22.25
CA HIS A 116 5.53 -6.58 -23.09
C HIS A 116 5.88 -6.35 -24.56
N THR A 117 6.22 -7.41 -25.29
CA THR A 117 6.55 -7.38 -26.73
C THR A 117 5.31 -7.59 -27.60
N GLY A 118 4.13 -7.15 -27.16
CA GLY A 118 2.92 -7.21 -27.95
C GLY A 118 2.87 -6.09 -29.00
N PRO A 119 2.17 -6.30 -30.15
CA PRO A 119 1.99 -5.26 -31.14
C PRO A 119 1.23 -4.07 -30.52
N PRO A 120 1.52 -2.82 -30.93
CA PRO A 120 0.78 -1.66 -30.47
C PRO A 120 -0.70 -1.80 -30.85
N ARG A 121 -1.58 -1.53 -29.89
CA ARG A 121 -3.03 -1.49 -30.12
C ARG A 121 -3.43 -0.15 -30.74
#